data_309d338d66baf9b2040ed270c3ae3852
#
_entry.id   309d338d66baf9b2040ed270c3ae3852
#
_cell.length_a   1.000
_cell.length_b   1.000
_cell.length_c   1.000
_cell.angle_alpha   90.00
_cell.angle_beta   90.00
_cell.angle_gamma   90.00
#
_symmetry.space_group_name_H-M   'P 1'
#
loop_
_entity.id
_entity.type
_entity.pdbx_description
1 polymer ?
#
loop_
_entity_poly.entity_id
_entity_poly.type
_entity_poly.pdbx_seq_one_letter_code
_entity_poly.pdbx_strand_id
1 'polypeptide(L)'
;MNAVSQMMTSTVAHGPCRAVPAARTTRVAGASPRTAIAVRSRARASIAAAAASEPIMVVSDLDGTMVGDDAATAEFSAAWNDPSVVPEGSSLVYSTGRSLESFTQLIAEKSGVMAAPCHLICAVGTKIYKRKPGVEKTAAAAADVSTWEEDPTWTKRLDENWDFASVERACGAAVDTVGHDNAHFRPREEFNEHKITVGCKDEHVQRVVDIIEGATNADGLRVKVIASGVGGWQYVDVVSDCAGKLESLEYVRQSVGVSHGRCVACGDSGNDTLMLGGENRAIIVGNAQPALMDWATAQDNCDGPDAAGRCERRMYLAKDREAKGILEG
;
A
#
# COMPACT_ATOMS: atom_id res chain seq x y z
N MET A 1 18.78 20.25 -9.84
CA MET A 1 19.02 19.01 -10.59
C MET A 1 19.62 17.99 -9.63
N ASN A 2 18.92 16.85 -9.41
CA ASN A 2 19.42 15.62 -8.76
C ASN A 2 19.65 15.58 -7.24
N ALA A 3 18.64 15.82 -6.42
CA ALA A 3 18.67 15.39 -5.01
C ALA A 3 17.74 14.16 -4.73
N VAL A 4 16.79 13.88 -5.60
CA VAL A 4 15.75 12.83 -5.36
C VAL A 4 16.23 11.42 -5.74
N SER A 5 17.28 11.28 -6.54
CA SER A 5 17.72 9.97 -7.06
C SER A 5 18.63 9.17 -6.13
N GLN A 6 19.06 9.71 -4.99
CA GLN A 6 19.99 9.02 -4.07
C GLN A 6 19.33 8.43 -2.81
N MET A 7 18.05 8.71 -2.55
CA MET A 7 17.34 8.22 -1.35
C MET A 7 16.93 6.75 -1.36
N MET A 8 17.23 5.98 -2.41
CA MET A 8 16.70 4.62 -2.58
C MET A 8 17.71 3.47 -2.41
N THR A 9 18.87 3.69 -1.78
CA THR A 9 19.83 2.60 -1.53
C THR A 9 20.05 2.31 -0.05
N SER A 10 19.02 1.93 0.66
CA SER A 10 19.18 1.16 1.89
C SER A 10 18.89 -0.31 1.60
N THR A 11 19.95 -1.07 1.34
CA THR A 11 19.89 -2.52 1.10
C THR A 11 19.71 -3.23 2.43
N VAL A 12 18.48 -3.54 2.81
CA VAL A 12 18.20 -4.42 3.95
C VAL A 12 18.41 -5.87 3.50
N ALA A 13 19.44 -6.51 4.04
CA ALA A 13 19.70 -7.92 3.85
C ALA A 13 18.61 -8.75 4.56
N HIS A 14 17.78 -9.46 3.80
CA HIS A 14 16.80 -10.40 4.32
C HIS A 14 17.48 -11.74 4.63
N GLY A 15 17.43 -12.17 5.89
CA GLY A 15 17.80 -13.52 6.30
C GLY A 15 16.71 -14.53 5.88
N PRO A 16 17.09 -15.78 5.53
CA PRO A 16 16.15 -16.72 4.91
C PRO A 16 15.17 -17.33 5.92
N CYS A 17 13.88 -17.23 5.65
CA CYS A 17 12.84 -17.99 6.32
C CYS A 17 12.76 -19.40 5.72
N ARG A 18 12.68 -20.43 6.56
CA ARG A 18 12.76 -21.87 6.22
C ARG A 18 11.67 -22.34 5.26
N ALA A 19 12.08 -23.08 4.25
CA ALA A 19 11.23 -23.77 3.28
C ALA A 19 10.52 -24.99 3.87
N VAL A 20 9.27 -25.21 3.46
CA VAL A 20 8.45 -26.42 3.72
C VAL A 20 8.62 -27.39 2.54
N PRO A 21 8.73 -28.73 2.77
CA PRO A 21 9.08 -29.68 1.71
C PRO A 21 7.90 -30.02 0.78
N ALA A 22 8.24 -30.20 -0.52
CA ALA A 22 7.34 -30.55 -1.60
C ALA A 22 6.83 -31.99 -1.54
N ALA A 23 5.56 -32.20 -1.91
CA ALA A 23 4.91 -33.49 -2.03
C ALA A 23 5.27 -34.19 -3.35
N ARG A 24 5.45 -35.53 -3.29
CA ARG A 24 5.77 -36.41 -4.41
C ARG A 24 4.56 -36.63 -5.32
N THR A 25 4.75 -36.45 -6.62
CA THR A 25 3.77 -36.80 -7.67
C THR A 25 3.96 -38.23 -8.17
N THR A 26 2.88 -39.00 -8.22
CA THR A 26 2.79 -40.31 -8.88
C THR A 26 2.38 -40.16 -10.35
N ARG A 27 3.10 -40.82 -11.26
CA ARG A 27 2.79 -40.88 -12.70
C ARG A 27 1.62 -41.85 -12.97
N VAL A 28 0.63 -41.41 -13.75
CA VAL A 28 -0.40 -42.25 -14.37
C VAL A 28 -0.15 -42.27 -15.90
N ALA A 29 -0.28 -43.46 -16.50
CA ALA A 29 0.05 -43.74 -17.89
C ALA A 29 -1.15 -43.57 -18.85
N GLY A 30 -0.89 -43.03 -20.03
CA GLY A 30 -1.53 -43.38 -21.30
C GLY A 30 -2.92 -42.85 -21.63
N ALA A 31 -3.00 -41.65 -22.28
CA ALA A 31 -4.16 -41.25 -23.06
C ALA A 31 -3.75 -40.82 -24.49
N SER A 32 -4.62 -41.13 -25.49
CA SER A 32 -4.44 -40.83 -26.91
C SER A 32 -4.26 -39.30 -27.18
N PRO A 33 -3.45 -38.87 -28.19
CA PRO A 33 -3.13 -37.45 -28.41
C PRO A 33 -4.36 -36.52 -28.62
N ARG A 34 -5.42 -37.00 -29.24
CA ARG A 34 -6.64 -36.19 -29.43
C ARG A 34 -7.45 -35.99 -28.15
N THR A 35 -7.51 -36.98 -27.27
CA THR A 35 -8.15 -36.92 -25.96
C THR A 35 -7.35 -36.02 -25.02
N ALA A 36 -6.01 -36.07 -25.10
CA ALA A 36 -5.12 -35.24 -24.30
C ALA A 36 -5.24 -33.74 -24.62
N ILE A 37 -5.46 -33.34 -25.89
CA ILE A 37 -5.67 -31.94 -26.29
C ILE A 37 -7.01 -31.42 -25.78
N ALA A 38 -8.10 -32.21 -25.90
CA ALA A 38 -9.43 -31.81 -25.41
C ALA A 38 -9.50 -31.73 -23.87
N VAL A 39 -8.82 -32.66 -23.17
CA VAL A 39 -8.72 -32.62 -21.70
C VAL A 39 -7.88 -31.45 -21.24
N ARG A 40 -6.74 -31.16 -21.93
CA ARG A 40 -5.91 -29.99 -21.60
C ARG A 40 -6.61 -28.67 -21.87
N SER A 41 -7.42 -28.53 -22.94
CA SER A 41 -8.18 -27.33 -23.23
C SER A 41 -9.33 -27.12 -22.24
N ARG A 42 -10.05 -28.17 -21.84
CA ARG A 42 -11.08 -28.12 -20.80
C ARG A 42 -10.49 -27.84 -19.42
N ALA A 43 -9.37 -28.46 -19.06
CA ALA A 43 -8.67 -28.18 -17.81
C ALA A 43 -8.16 -26.73 -17.76
N ARG A 44 -7.60 -26.21 -18.87
CA ARG A 44 -7.19 -24.81 -18.95
C ARG A 44 -8.39 -23.84 -18.87
N ALA A 45 -9.50 -24.13 -19.54
CA ALA A 45 -10.71 -23.32 -19.44
C ALA A 45 -11.32 -23.39 -18.04
N SER A 46 -11.31 -24.56 -17.38
CA SER A 46 -11.76 -24.72 -15.99
C SER A 46 -10.83 -24.01 -14.99
N ILE A 47 -9.52 -24.08 -15.18
CA ILE A 47 -8.53 -23.36 -14.35
C ILE A 47 -8.67 -21.85 -14.57
N ALA A 48 -8.86 -21.39 -15.81
CA ALA A 48 -9.07 -19.98 -16.11
C ALA A 48 -10.41 -19.46 -15.54
N ALA A 49 -11.48 -20.25 -15.62
CA ALA A 49 -12.76 -19.92 -15.03
C ALA A 49 -12.72 -19.93 -13.48
N ALA A 50 -11.98 -20.88 -12.88
CA ALA A 50 -11.76 -20.92 -11.43
C ALA A 50 -10.91 -19.72 -10.97
N ALA A 51 -9.85 -19.40 -11.72
CA ALA A 51 -9.02 -18.22 -11.44
C ALA A 51 -9.82 -16.91 -11.58
N ALA A 52 -10.75 -16.82 -12.53
CA ALA A 52 -11.64 -15.66 -12.67
C ALA A 52 -12.66 -15.53 -11.53
N SER A 53 -12.92 -16.61 -10.78
CA SER A 53 -13.84 -16.63 -9.64
C SER A 53 -13.16 -16.46 -8.27
N GLU A 54 -11.82 -16.47 -8.23
CA GLU A 54 -11.10 -16.30 -6.96
C GLU A 54 -11.10 -14.84 -6.50
N PRO A 55 -11.26 -14.60 -5.19
CA PRO A 55 -11.23 -13.25 -4.62
C PRO A 55 -9.96 -12.47 -4.97
N ILE A 56 -10.12 -11.17 -5.14
CA ILE A 56 -9.01 -10.22 -5.29
C ILE A 56 -8.94 -9.26 -4.11
N MET A 57 -7.80 -8.65 -3.89
CA MET A 57 -7.63 -7.54 -2.96
C MET A 57 -7.11 -6.32 -3.73
N VAL A 58 -7.84 -5.22 -3.68
CA VAL A 58 -7.37 -3.92 -4.19
C VAL A 58 -7.00 -3.05 -3.00
N VAL A 59 -5.75 -2.59 -2.97
CA VAL A 59 -5.23 -1.66 -1.95
C VAL A 59 -4.89 -0.36 -2.64
N SER A 60 -5.70 0.66 -2.40
CA SER A 60 -5.53 1.96 -3.04
C SER A 60 -5.13 3.03 -2.04
N ASP A 61 -4.14 3.84 -2.40
CA ASP A 61 -4.03 5.17 -1.81
C ASP A 61 -5.31 5.98 -2.09
N LEU A 62 -5.53 7.05 -1.32
CA LEU A 62 -6.73 7.89 -1.43
C LEU A 62 -6.48 9.16 -2.25
N ASP A 63 -5.66 10.06 -1.72
CA ASP A 63 -5.53 11.42 -2.23
C ASP A 63 -4.71 11.44 -3.53
N GLY A 64 -5.34 11.73 -4.65
CA GLY A 64 -4.72 11.68 -5.98
C GLY A 64 -4.75 10.29 -6.65
N THR A 65 -5.22 9.25 -5.95
CA THR A 65 -5.33 7.89 -6.46
C THR A 65 -6.79 7.43 -6.57
N MET A 66 -7.50 7.27 -5.43
CA MET A 66 -8.93 6.90 -5.43
C MET A 66 -9.83 8.13 -5.52
N VAL A 67 -9.41 9.24 -4.93
CA VAL A 67 -10.14 10.51 -4.90
C VAL A 67 -9.37 11.61 -5.63
N GLY A 68 -10.11 12.47 -6.31
CA GLY A 68 -9.63 13.57 -7.15
C GLY A 68 -10.70 13.94 -8.17
N ASP A 69 -11.27 12.95 -8.86
CA ASP A 69 -12.41 13.07 -9.77
C ASP A 69 -13.59 12.24 -9.25
N ASP A 70 -14.67 12.90 -8.85
CA ASP A 70 -15.86 12.23 -8.30
C ASP A 70 -16.57 11.33 -9.32
N ALA A 71 -16.54 11.67 -10.61
CA ALA A 71 -17.13 10.84 -11.65
C ALA A 71 -16.36 9.53 -11.81
N ALA A 72 -15.02 9.61 -11.82
CA ALA A 72 -14.15 8.43 -11.88
C ALA A 72 -14.28 7.57 -10.61
N THR A 73 -14.36 8.19 -9.43
CA THR A 73 -14.57 7.47 -8.17
C THR A 73 -15.92 6.74 -8.16
N ALA A 74 -16.99 7.36 -8.69
CA ALA A 74 -18.31 6.74 -8.81
C ALA A 74 -18.31 5.56 -9.80
N GLU A 75 -17.60 5.69 -10.94
CA GLU A 75 -17.43 4.63 -11.92
C GLU A 75 -16.71 3.41 -11.31
N PHE A 76 -15.62 3.66 -10.57
CA PHE A 76 -14.93 2.61 -9.81
C PHE A 76 -15.87 1.94 -8.78
N SER A 77 -16.61 2.74 -8.01
CA SER A 77 -17.54 2.23 -7.01
C SER A 77 -18.63 1.34 -7.64
N ALA A 78 -19.16 1.73 -8.79
CA ALA A 78 -20.14 0.95 -9.53
C ALA A 78 -19.55 -0.40 -9.97
N ALA A 79 -18.35 -0.39 -10.57
CA ALA A 79 -17.64 -1.61 -10.99
C ALA A 79 -17.29 -2.51 -9.79
N TRP A 80 -16.80 -1.93 -8.69
CA TRP A 80 -16.44 -2.68 -7.47
C TRP A 80 -17.63 -3.40 -6.84
N ASN A 81 -18.80 -2.80 -6.89
CA ASN A 81 -20.03 -3.35 -6.33
C ASN A 81 -20.80 -4.26 -7.30
N ASP A 82 -20.35 -4.43 -8.52
CA ASP A 82 -20.96 -5.34 -9.50
C ASP A 82 -20.41 -6.77 -9.35
N PRO A 83 -21.24 -7.73 -8.90
CA PRO A 83 -20.79 -9.12 -8.70
C PRO A 83 -20.44 -9.84 -10.01
N SER A 84 -20.78 -9.28 -11.17
CA SER A 84 -20.33 -9.79 -12.47
C SER A 84 -18.91 -9.36 -12.83
N VAL A 85 -18.38 -8.32 -12.17
CA VAL A 85 -17.03 -7.76 -12.36
C VAL A 85 -16.09 -8.20 -11.25
N VAL A 86 -16.51 -8.07 -10.01
CA VAL A 86 -15.66 -8.35 -8.83
C VAL A 86 -16.12 -9.65 -8.16
N PRO A 87 -15.26 -10.67 -8.04
CA PRO A 87 -15.58 -11.92 -7.42
C PRO A 87 -16.03 -11.77 -5.96
N GLU A 88 -16.97 -12.62 -5.53
CA GLU A 88 -17.39 -12.66 -4.14
C GLU A 88 -16.19 -12.96 -3.21
N GLY A 89 -16.17 -12.34 -2.04
CA GLY A 89 -15.07 -12.46 -1.09
C GLY A 89 -13.89 -11.51 -1.35
N SER A 90 -13.93 -10.71 -2.43
CA SER A 90 -12.93 -9.71 -2.71
C SER A 90 -12.91 -8.59 -1.65
N SER A 91 -11.74 -7.99 -1.45
CA SER A 91 -11.51 -6.99 -0.41
C SER A 91 -10.98 -5.68 -0.99
N LEU A 92 -11.69 -4.57 -0.73
CA LEU A 92 -11.19 -3.22 -0.96
C LEU A 92 -10.53 -2.72 0.32
N VAL A 93 -9.34 -2.19 0.19
CA VAL A 93 -8.54 -1.61 1.27
C VAL A 93 -8.12 -0.21 0.85
N TYR A 94 -8.30 0.77 1.71
CA TYR A 94 -7.67 2.07 1.51
C TYR A 94 -6.43 2.19 2.40
N SER A 95 -5.32 2.70 1.82
CA SER A 95 -4.04 2.88 2.48
C SER A 95 -3.61 4.34 2.39
N THR A 96 -3.71 5.09 3.49
CA THR A 96 -3.60 6.55 3.49
C THR A 96 -2.73 7.10 4.62
N GLY A 97 -2.22 8.32 4.44
CA GLY A 97 -1.62 9.12 5.51
C GLY A 97 -2.63 9.69 6.51
N ARG A 98 -3.93 9.69 6.18
CA ARG A 98 -5.01 10.23 7.02
C ARG A 98 -5.20 9.41 8.30
N SER A 99 -5.72 10.06 9.36
CA SER A 99 -6.26 9.37 10.53
C SER A 99 -7.62 8.74 10.23
N LEU A 100 -8.14 7.89 11.13
CA LEU A 100 -9.49 7.33 11.03
C LEU A 100 -10.56 8.43 10.94
N GLU A 101 -10.44 9.47 11.77
CA GLU A 101 -11.38 10.59 11.81
C GLU A 101 -11.37 11.37 10.50
N SER A 102 -10.19 11.67 9.96
CA SER A 102 -10.04 12.34 8.66
C SER A 102 -10.58 11.50 7.50
N PHE A 103 -10.40 10.16 7.55
CA PHE A 103 -11.00 9.27 6.57
C PHE A 103 -12.52 9.22 6.68
N THR A 104 -13.07 9.09 7.89
CA THR A 104 -14.53 9.02 8.09
C THR A 104 -15.22 10.30 7.65
N GLN A 105 -14.59 11.46 7.87
CA GLN A 105 -15.07 12.72 7.31
C GLN A 105 -15.05 12.72 5.78
N LEU A 106 -13.93 12.30 5.15
CA LEU A 106 -13.82 12.23 3.70
C LEU A 106 -14.90 11.32 3.08
N ILE A 107 -15.09 10.10 3.62
CA ILE A 107 -16.06 9.16 3.06
C ILE A 107 -17.50 9.60 3.33
N ALA A 108 -17.77 10.37 4.40
CA ALA A 108 -19.06 11.00 4.63
C ALA A 108 -19.37 12.04 3.54
N GLU A 109 -18.41 12.92 3.24
CA GLU A 109 -18.51 13.93 2.18
C GLU A 109 -18.67 13.29 0.79
N LYS A 110 -18.04 12.14 0.56
CA LYS A 110 -18.01 11.37 -0.70
C LYS A 110 -18.96 10.16 -0.70
N SER A 111 -19.92 10.08 0.21
CA SER A 111 -20.76 8.88 0.43
C SER A 111 -21.58 8.47 -0.80
N GLY A 112 -21.85 9.40 -1.73
CA GLY A 112 -22.53 9.11 -2.99
C GLY A 112 -21.64 8.50 -4.09
N VAL A 113 -20.31 8.52 -3.93
CA VAL A 113 -19.37 8.13 -4.99
C VAL A 113 -18.34 7.10 -4.55
N MET A 114 -17.92 7.07 -3.27
CA MET A 114 -16.90 6.14 -2.80
C MET A 114 -17.47 4.77 -2.46
N ALA A 115 -16.77 3.71 -2.90
CA ALA A 115 -17.01 2.35 -2.41
C ALA A 115 -16.52 2.21 -0.96
N ALA A 116 -17.26 1.44 -0.17
CA ALA A 116 -16.90 1.18 1.22
C ALA A 116 -15.79 0.12 1.33
N PRO A 117 -14.65 0.41 1.98
CA PRO A 117 -13.57 -0.56 2.13
C PRO A 117 -13.89 -1.61 3.22
N CYS A 118 -13.27 -2.78 3.13
CA CYS A 118 -13.32 -3.81 4.17
C CYS A 118 -12.32 -3.55 5.28
N HIS A 119 -11.15 -3.03 4.91
CA HIS A 119 -10.06 -2.66 5.81
C HIS A 119 -9.58 -1.24 5.49
N LEU A 120 -8.98 -0.62 6.47
CA LEU A 120 -8.42 0.71 6.36
C LEU A 120 -7.03 0.72 6.98
N ILE A 121 -6.04 1.13 6.20
CA ILE A 121 -4.66 1.36 6.63
C ILE A 121 -4.50 2.87 6.75
N CYS A 122 -4.34 3.36 7.98
CA CYS A 122 -4.25 4.77 8.32
C CYS A 122 -2.85 5.19 8.77
N ALA A 123 -2.64 6.50 8.79
CA ALA A 123 -1.46 7.13 9.37
C ALA A 123 -0.14 6.50 8.86
N VAL A 124 -0.02 6.33 7.53
CA VAL A 124 1.14 5.76 6.85
C VAL A 124 1.43 4.32 7.29
N GLY A 125 0.37 3.53 7.56
CA GLY A 125 0.51 2.12 7.94
C GLY A 125 0.78 1.87 9.42
N THR A 126 0.66 2.89 10.27
CA THR A 126 0.79 2.69 11.74
C THR A 126 -0.50 2.24 12.40
N LYS A 127 -1.64 2.37 11.72
CA LYS A 127 -2.94 1.93 12.19
C LYS A 127 -3.64 1.08 11.14
N ILE A 128 -4.16 -0.07 11.54
CA ILE A 128 -5.01 -0.92 10.71
C ILE A 128 -6.36 -1.08 11.40
N TYR A 129 -7.41 -0.81 10.63
CA TYR A 129 -8.78 -1.00 11.07
C TYR A 129 -9.48 -1.99 10.14
N LYS A 130 -10.35 -2.81 10.70
CA LYS A 130 -11.30 -3.63 9.96
C LYS A 130 -12.73 -3.23 10.32
N ARG A 131 -13.65 -3.43 9.41
CA ARG A 131 -15.05 -3.21 9.68
C ARG A 131 -15.57 -4.28 10.66
N LYS A 132 -16.33 -3.85 11.66
CA LYS A 132 -16.95 -4.75 12.63
C LYS A 132 -17.91 -5.75 11.95
N PRO A 133 -18.02 -6.98 12.45
CA PRO A 133 -18.98 -7.95 11.93
C PRO A 133 -20.41 -7.41 11.98
N GLY A 134 -21.18 -7.70 10.93
CA GLY A 134 -22.60 -7.29 10.82
C GLY A 134 -22.84 -5.85 10.38
N VAL A 135 -21.80 -5.06 10.20
CA VAL A 135 -21.91 -3.69 9.64
C VAL A 135 -22.09 -3.77 8.11
N GLU A 136 -23.04 -3.01 7.59
CA GLU A 136 -23.31 -2.94 6.15
C GLU A 136 -22.08 -2.42 5.36
N LYS A 137 -21.91 -2.93 4.13
CA LYS A 137 -20.85 -2.52 3.22
C LYS A 137 -21.25 -1.26 2.44
N THR A 138 -21.56 -0.17 3.15
CA THR A 138 -21.95 1.11 2.57
C THR A 138 -20.99 2.22 3.00
N ALA A 139 -20.85 3.25 2.16
CA ALA A 139 -20.04 4.43 2.50
C ALA A 139 -20.60 5.16 3.73
N ALA A 140 -21.92 5.22 3.89
CA ALA A 140 -22.57 5.81 5.06
C ALA A 140 -22.19 5.08 6.36
N ALA A 141 -22.17 3.74 6.35
CA ALA A 141 -21.71 2.97 7.50
C ALA A 141 -20.19 3.14 7.74
N ALA A 142 -19.39 3.23 6.70
CA ALA A 142 -17.94 3.46 6.80
C ALA A 142 -17.57 4.86 7.32
N ALA A 143 -18.50 5.82 7.24
CA ALA A 143 -18.35 7.17 7.80
C ALA A 143 -18.50 7.24 9.33
N ASP A 144 -19.03 6.18 9.96
CA ASP A 144 -19.17 6.11 11.40
C ASP A 144 -17.93 5.45 12.02
N VAL A 145 -17.16 6.20 12.80
CA VAL A 145 -15.96 5.72 13.53
C VAL A 145 -16.28 4.47 14.35
N SER A 146 -17.48 4.39 14.94
CA SER A 146 -17.88 3.27 15.79
C SER A 146 -17.99 1.92 15.06
N THR A 147 -18.06 1.92 13.74
CA THR A 147 -18.14 0.72 12.89
C THR A 147 -16.78 0.06 12.63
N TRP A 148 -15.70 0.73 13.00
CA TRP A 148 -14.34 0.27 12.82
C TRP A 148 -13.78 -0.35 14.10
N GLU A 149 -12.96 -1.35 13.96
CA GLU A 149 -12.21 -2.00 15.02
C GLU A 149 -10.73 -1.96 14.67
N GLU A 150 -9.93 -1.35 15.54
CA GLU A 150 -8.47 -1.36 15.39
C GLU A 150 -7.92 -2.77 15.59
N ASP A 151 -6.89 -3.14 14.81
CA ASP A 151 -6.24 -4.43 14.94
C ASP A 151 -5.16 -4.39 16.05
N PRO A 152 -5.42 -4.99 17.23
CA PRO A 152 -4.49 -4.93 18.35
C PRO A 152 -3.22 -5.78 18.12
N THR A 153 -3.28 -6.75 17.21
CA THR A 153 -2.10 -7.56 16.86
C THR A 153 -1.12 -6.75 16.05
N TRP A 154 -1.63 -5.90 15.15
CA TRP A 154 -0.81 -4.96 14.40
C TRP A 154 -0.15 -3.95 15.32
N THR A 155 -0.92 -3.30 16.20
CA THR A 155 -0.41 -2.33 17.16
C THR A 155 0.70 -2.94 18.01
N LYS A 156 0.49 -4.14 18.58
CA LYS A 156 1.51 -4.86 19.35
C LYS A 156 2.78 -5.17 18.55
N ARG A 157 2.67 -5.45 17.24
CA ARG A 157 3.85 -5.68 16.39
C ARG A 157 4.69 -4.42 16.24
N LEU A 158 4.05 -3.25 16.24
CA LEU A 158 4.75 -1.97 16.11
C LEU A 158 5.49 -1.55 17.41
N ASP A 159 5.16 -2.14 18.55
CA ASP A 159 5.88 -1.91 19.81
C ASP A 159 7.31 -2.48 19.78
N GLU A 160 7.59 -3.43 18.87
CA GLU A 160 8.91 -4.02 18.75
C GLU A 160 9.94 -2.98 18.26
N ASN A 161 11.00 -2.79 19.05
CA ASN A 161 12.08 -1.82 18.76
C ASN A 161 11.62 -0.37 18.61
N TRP A 162 10.47 0.00 19.19
CA TRP A 162 9.95 1.35 19.18
C TRP A 162 9.94 1.95 20.58
N ASP A 163 10.45 3.16 20.71
CA ASP A 163 10.31 4.00 21.92
C ASP A 163 9.96 5.43 21.50
N PHE A 164 8.70 5.80 21.74
CA PHE A 164 8.17 7.10 21.32
C PHE A 164 8.99 8.27 21.86
N ALA A 165 9.44 8.22 23.14
CA ALA A 165 10.16 9.32 23.77
C ALA A 165 11.55 9.50 23.16
N SER A 166 12.24 8.42 22.80
CA SER A 166 13.53 8.46 22.11
C SER A 166 13.40 9.01 20.72
N VAL A 167 12.39 8.56 19.97
CA VAL A 167 12.11 9.08 18.61
C VAL A 167 11.73 10.56 18.66
N GLU A 168 10.91 10.98 19.63
CA GLU A 168 10.55 12.40 19.80
C GLU A 168 11.78 13.27 20.09
N ARG A 169 12.71 12.79 20.95
CA ARG A 169 13.99 13.50 21.18
C ARG A 169 14.83 13.60 19.92
N ALA A 170 14.90 12.52 19.12
CA ALA A 170 15.65 12.55 17.84
C ALA A 170 15.05 13.55 16.87
N CYS A 171 13.72 13.59 16.74
CA CYS A 171 13.01 14.59 15.93
C CYS A 171 13.27 16.02 16.45
N GLY A 172 13.23 16.24 17.78
CA GLY A 172 13.55 17.53 18.40
C GLY A 172 14.97 17.99 18.08
N ALA A 173 15.95 17.10 18.22
CA ALA A 173 17.34 17.40 17.86
C ALA A 173 17.52 17.78 16.37
N ALA A 174 16.77 17.12 15.48
CA ALA A 174 16.79 17.47 14.06
C ALA A 174 16.18 18.87 13.81
N VAL A 175 15.03 19.18 14.42
CA VAL A 175 14.38 20.49 14.32
C VAL A 175 15.29 21.59 14.85
N ASP A 176 15.89 21.40 16.04
CA ASP A 176 16.80 22.37 16.64
C ASP A 176 18.04 22.60 15.78
N THR A 177 18.58 21.54 15.14
CA THR A 177 19.79 21.62 14.33
C THR A 177 19.56 22.38 13.01
N VAL A 178 18.41 22.20 12.35
CA VAL A 178 18.12 22.90 11.09
C VAL A 178 17.40 24.24 11.30
N GLY A 179 16.89 24.47 12.50
CA GLY A 179 16.19 25.69 12.93
C GLY A 179 14.69 25.65 12.67
N HIS A 180 13.93 26.24 13.59
CA HIS A 180 12.46 26.19 13.61
C HIS A 180 11.79 26.83 12.39
N ASP A 181 12.48 27.76 11.69
CA ASP A 181 12.00 28.34 10.43
C ASP A 181 12.09 27.34 9.25
N ASN A 182 12.86 26.28 9.39
CA ASN A 182 13.12 25.29 8.36
C ASN A 182 12.49 23.93 8.64
N ALA A 183 12.27 23.60 9.92
CA ALA A 183 11.56 22.40 10.33
C ALA A 183 10.83 22.64 11.65
N HIS A 184 9.70 21.98 11.83
CA HIS A 184 8.92 22.04 13.07
C HIS A 184 8.06 20.78 13.23
N PHE A 185 7.72 20.44 14.45
CA PHE A 185 6.74 19.40 14.70
C PHE A 185 5.38 19.78 14.11
N ARG A 186 4.72 18.82 13.52
CA ARG A 186 3.31 18.97 13.13
C ARG A 186 2.41 18.95 14.38
N PRO A 187 1.15 19.39 14.26
CA PRO A 187 0.18 19.28 15.36
C PRO A 187 0.11 17.85 15.95
N ARG A 188 -0.10 17.79 17.27
CA ARG A 188 -0.13 16.50 18.00
C ARG A 188 -1.21 15.55 17.49
N GLU A 189 -2.27 16.07 16.88
CA GLU A 189 -3.37 15.32 16.27
C GLU A 189 -2.93 14.50 15.04
N GLU A 190 -1.79 14.85 14.46
CA GLU A 190 -1.17 14.10 13.36
C GLU A 190 -0.25 12.97 13.85
N PHE A 191 0.01 12.89 15.16
CA PHE A 191 0.81 11.83 15.78
C PHE A 191 -0.08 10.68 16.24
N ASN A 192 0.56 9.55 16.47
CA ASN A 192 0.00 8.47 17.28
C ASN A 192 1.15 7.76 18.02
N GLU A 193 0.85 6.72 18.76
CA GLU A 193 1.84 6.01 19.57
C GLU A 193 3.03 5.44 18.79
N HIS A 194 2.89 5.28 17.46
CA HIS A 194 3.93 4.73 16.57
C HIS A 194 4.31 5.65 15.43
N LYS A 195 3.92 6.94 15.50
CA LYS A 195 4.19 7.93 14.45
C LYS A 195 4.45 9.30 15.04
N ILE A 196 5.52 9.93 14.57
CA ILE A 196 5.80 11.36 14.77
C ILE A 196 5.99 12.02 13.43
N THR A 197 5.42 13.18 13.21
CA THR A 197 5.53 13.94 11.95
C THR A 197 6.21 15.27 12.17
N VAL A 198 7.23 15.54 11.35
CA VAL A 198 7.93 16.82 11.27
C VAL A 198 7.66 17.46 9.91
N GLY A 199 7.20 18.71 9.89
CA GLY A 199 7.19 19.52 8.67
C GLY A 199 8.58 20.06 8.41
N CYS A 200 9.08 19.99 7.17
CA CYS A 200 10.42 20.39 6.80
C CYS A 200 10.46 21.00 5.40
N LYS A 201 11.28 22.04 5.18
CA LYS A 201 11.56 22.55 3.84
C LYS A 201 12.34 21.53 3.02
N ASP A 202 12.04 21.43 1.72
CA ASP A 202 12.65 20.44 0.80
C ASP A 202 14.18 20.38 0.92
N GLU A 203 14.84 21.52 1.01
CA GLU A 203 16.31 21.62 1.06
C GLU A 203 16.95 21.05 2.33
N HIS A 204 16.15 20.85 3.39
CA HIS A 204 16.62 20.35 4.69
C HIS A 204 16.19 18.92 4.98
N VAL A 205 15.33 18.30 4.15
CA VAL A 205 14.76 16.96 4.38
C VAL A 205 15.84 15.92 4.62
N GLN A 206 16.86 15.85 3.73
CA GLN A 206 17.92 14.84 3.89
C GLN A 206 18.66 15.01 5.21
N ARG A 207 18.97 16.26 5.61
CA ARG A 207 19.65 16.53 6.87
C ARG A 207 18.79 16.14 8.08
N VAL A 208 17.48 16.41 8.03
CA VAL A 208 16.54 16.00 9.08
C VAL A 208 16.50 14.48 9.19
N VAL A 209 16.39 13.77 8.06
CA VAL A 209 16.43 12.30 7.99
C VAL A 209 17.72 11.75 8.61
N ASP A 210 18.87 12.23 8.17
CA ASP A 210 20.19 11.75 8.65
C ASP A 210 20.37 11.92 10.16
N ILE A 211 19.86 13.04 10.72
CA ILE A 211 19.95 13.29 12.17
C ILE A 211 19.02 12.33 12.94
N ILE A 212 17.77 12.14 12.47
CA ILE A 212 16.82 11.26 13.11
C ILE A 212 17.31 9.81 13.08
N GLU A 213 17.72 9.32 11.91
CA GLU A 213 18.23 7.95 11.75
C GLU A 213 19.51 7.73 12.58
N GLY A 214 20.44 8.72 12.57
CA GLY A 214 21.66 8.66 13.37
C GLY A 214 21.39 8.57 14.88
N ALA A 215 20.47 9.38 15.39
CA ALA A 215 20.13 9.41 16.81
C ALA A 215 19.37 8.13 17.24
N THR A 216 18.38 7.68 16.46
CA THR A 216 17.61 6.46 16.77
C THR A 216 18.47 5.22 16.67
N ASN A 217 19.38 5.12 15.69
CA ASN A 217 20.33 4.02 15.59
C ASN A 217 21.31 3.99 16.77
N ALA A 218 21.75 5.16 17.27
CA ALA A 218 22.61 5.24 18.47
C ALA A 218 21.89 4.74 19.74
N ASP A 219 20.57 4.94 19.81
CA ASP A 219 19.71 4.41 20.88
C ASP A 219 19.32 2.92 20.68
N GLY A 220 19.78 2.28 19.58
CA GLY A 220 19.47 0.89 19.25
C GLY A 220 18.06 0.69 18.69
N LEU A 221 17.37 1.77 18.33
CA LEU A 221 16.04 1.73 17.73
C LEU A 221 16.15 1.64 16.20
N ARG A 222 15.14 1.01 15.58
CA ARG A 222 14.99 0.98 14.13
C ARG A 222 13.69 1.67 13.76
N VAL A 223 13.83 2.70 12.93
CA VAL A 223 12.71 3.49 12.45
C VAL A 223 12.71 3.54 10.92
N LYS A 224 11.55 3.79 10.33
CA LYS A 224 11.44 4.26 8.95
C LYS A 224 11.17 5.74 8.95
N VAL A 225 11.86 6.46 8.11
CA VAL A 225 11.63 7.88 7.88
C VAL A 225 11.09 8.05 6.46
N ILE A 226 9.86 8.51 6.35
CA ILE A 226 9.11 8.61 5.08
C ILE A 226 8.86 10.09 4.81
N ALA A 227 9.48 10.63 3.77
CA ALA A 227 9.25 12.00 3.33
C ALA A 227 8.20 12.04 2.22
N SER A 228 7.21 12.91 2.36
CA SER A 228 6.16 13.11 1.37
C SER A 228 5.72 14.57 1.35
N GLY A 229 5.30 15.07 0.20
CA GLY A 229 4.81 16.44 0.05
C GLY A 229 5.16 17.02 -1.30
N VAL A 230 4.71 18.25 -1.54
CA VAL A 230 4.96 19.02 -2.75
C VAL A 230 5.04 20.52 -2.41
N GLY A 231 5.72 21.28 -3.27
CA GLY A 231 5.65 22.73 -3.19
C GLY A 231 6.55 23.39 -2.13
N GLY A 232 7.71 22.81 -1.85
CA GLY A 232 8.74 23.42 -1.02
C GLY A 232 8.71 22.99 0.46
N TRP A 233 7.70 22.20 0.87
CA TRP A 233 7.58 21.59 2.20
C TRP A 233 7.25 20.11 2.11
N GLN A 234 7.93 19.31 2.93
CA GLN A 234 7.70 17.88 3.09
C GLN A 234 7.15 17.57 4.48
N TYR A 235 6.34 16.53 4.55
CA TYR A 235 6.02 15.84 5.79
C TYR A 235 7.03 14.71 5.96
N VAL A 236 7.77 14.73 7.05
CA VAL A 236 8.72 13.69 7.42
C VAL A 236 8.07 12.87 8.52
N ASP A 237 7.49 11.73 8.14
CA ASP A 237 6.86 10.78 9.05
C ASP A 237 7.91 9.80 9.57
N VAL A 238 8.12 9.77 10.88
CA VAL A 238 8.98 8.79 11.56
C VAL A 238 8.08 7.76 12.18
N VAL A 239 8.22 6.52 11.73
CA VAL A 239 7.36 5.40 12.13
C VAL A 239 8.19 4.18 12.57
N SER A 240 7.57 3.23 13.28
CA SER A 240 8.20 1.93 13.57
C SER A 240 8.72 1.28 12.28
N ASP A 241 9.86 0.59 12.32
CA ASP A 241 10.43 -0.11 11.17
C ASP A 241 9.50 -1.21 10.62
N CYS A 242 8.60 -1.72 11.48
CA CYS A 242 7.55 -2.66 11.10
C CYS A 242 6.33 -2.00 10.45
N ALA A 243 6.20 -0.65 10.52
CA ALA A 243 5.11 0.09 9.87
C ALA A 243 5.44 0.44 8.41
N GLY A 244 4.46 0.99 7.72
CA GLY A 244 4.55 1.44 6.33
C GLY A 244 3.42 0.89 5.47
N LYS A 245 3.18 1.52 4.32
CA LYS A 245 2.10 1.10 3.40
C LYS A 245 2.32 -0.32 2.87
N LEU A 246 3.57 -0.75 2.62
CA LEU A 246 3.87 -2.10 2.15
C LEU A 246 3.64 -3.13 3.25
N GLU A 247 4.21 -2.93 4.43
CA GLU A 247 4.15 -3.89 5.54
C GLU A 247 2.70 -4.10 6.02
N SER A 248 1.94 -3.02 6.11
CA SER A 248 0.52 -3.08 6.48
C SER A 248 -0.35 -3.72 5.39
N LEU A 249 -0.06 -3.46 4.10
CA LEU A 249 -0.69 -4.16 2.98
C LEU A 249 -0.43 -5.67 3.09
N GLU A 250 0.82 -6.08 3.28
CA GLU A 250 1.20 -7.50 3.38
C GLU A 250 0.55 -8.18 4.58
N TYR A 251 0.46 -7.50 5.71
CA TYR A 251 -0.24 -8.00 6.89
C TYR A 251 -1.73 -8.23 6.59
N VAL A 252 -2.43 -7.23 6.00
CA VAL A 252 -3.85 -7.36 5.63
C VAL A 252 -4.02 -8.46 4.58
N ARG A 253 -3.18 -8.50 3.53
CA ARG A 253 -3.24 -9.53 2.48
C ARG A 253 -3.15 -10.94 3.04
N GLN A 254 -2.20 -11.17 3.95
CA GLN A 254 -2.04 -12.47 4.63
C GLN A 254 -3.25 -12.81 5.50
N SER A 255 -3.81 -11.82 6.22
CA SER A 255 -4.97 -12.03 7.08
C SER A 255 -6.23 -12.41 6.32
N VAL A 256 -6.41 -11.89 5.09
CA VAL A 256 -7.55 -12.24 4.21
C VAL A 256 -7.25 -13.44 3.30
N GLY A 257 -6.02 -13.96 3.29
CA GLY A 257 -5.65 -15.19 2.55
C GLY A 257 -5.51 -15.00 1.04
N VAL A 258 -5.25 -13.79 0.56
CA VAL A 258 -5.09 -13.49 -0.88
C VAL A 258 -3.62 -13.62 -1.29
N SER A 259 -3.35 -14.26 -2.44
CA SER A 259 -1.99 -14.38 -2.99
C SER A 259 -1.50 -13.05 -3.60
N HIS A 260 -0.16 -12.87 -3.75
CA HIS A 260 0.41 -11.68 -4.37
C HIS A 260 -0.14 -11.41 -5.78
N GLY A 261 -0.29 -12.46 -6.61
CA GLY A 261 -0.85 -12.35 -7.96
C GLY A 261 -2.33 -11.92 -8.03
N ARG A 262 -3.03 -11.93 -6.88
CA ARG A 262 -4.44 -11.52 -6.73
C ARG A 262 -4.59 -10.26 -5.89
N CYS A 263 -3.49 -9.64 -5.48
CA CYS A 263 -3.45 -8.37 -4.77
C CYS A 263 -2.92 -7.29 -5.72
N VAL A 264 -3.62 -6.15 -5.77
CA VAL A 264 -3.26 -5.00 -6.60
C VAL A 264 -3.09 -3.79 -5.71
N ALA A 265 -1.90 -3.20 -5.73
CA ALA A 265 -1.59 -1.94 -5.06
C ALA A 265 -1.74 -0.77 -6.05
N CYS A 266 -2.38 0.33 -5.64
CA CYS A 266 -2.60 1.50 -6.48
C CYS A 266 -2.09 2.76 -5.79
N GLY A 267 -1.37 3.62 -6.51
CA GLY A 267 -0.78 4.83 -5.94
C GLY A 267 -0.36 5.86 -6.98
N ASP A 268 -0.05 7.08 -6.52
CA ASP A 268 0.33 8.23 -7.36
C ASP A 268 1.57 8.98 -6.87
N SER A 269 2.08 8.69 -5.66
CA SER A 269 3.10 9.55 -5.06
C SER A 269 4.27 8.76 -4.44
N GLY A 270 5.34 9.50 -4.03
CA GLY A 270 6.57 8.91 -3.54
C GLY A 270 6.39 8.00 -2.30
N ASN A 271 5.41 8.29 -1.43
CA ASN A 271 5.13 7.46 -0.26
C ASN A 271 4.49 6.11 -0.60
N ASP A 272 4.06 5.89 -1.86
CA ASP A 272 3.53 4.62 -2.36
C ASP A 272 4.62 3.72 -2.94
N THR A 273 5.81 4.26 -3.19
CA THR A 273 6.89 3.58 -3.93
C THR A 273 7.18 2.18 -3.38
N LEU A 274 7.30 2.03 -2.05
CA LEU A 274 7.55 0.72 -1.44
C LEU A 274 6.37 -0.24 -1.63
N MET A 275 5.13 0.26 -1.48
CA MET A 275 3.92 -0.54 -1.67
C MET A 275 3.79 -1.02 -3.11
N LEU A 276 4.05 -0.14 -4.08
CA LEU A 276 4.03 -0.44 -5.52
C LEU A 276 5.21 -1.33 -5.95
N GLY A 277 6.35 -1.19 -5.25
CA GLY A 277 7.57 -1.97 -5.48
C GLY A 277 7.56 -3.38 -4.86
N GLY A 278 6.56 -3.73 -4.04
CA GLY A 278 6.42 -5.04 -3.42
C GLY A 278 6.16 -6.19 -4.42
N GLU A 279 5.86 -7.39 -3.93
CA GLU A 279 5.61 -8.57 -4.77
C GLU A 279 4.21 -8.59 -5.40
N ASN A 280 3.32 -7.69 -4.99
CA ASN A 280 1.96 -7.58 -5.49
C ASN A 280 1.93 -6.96 -6.89
N ARG A 281 0.83 -7.14 -7.62
CA ARG A 281 0.57 -6.35 -8.82
C ARG A 281 0.38 -4.88 -8.43
N ALA A 282 0.75 -3.98 -9.32
CA ALA A 282 0.68 -2.54 -9.04
C ALA A 282 0.06 -1.77 -10.21
N ILE A 283 -0.70 -0.73 -9.89
CA ILE A 283 -1.22 0.25 -10.82
C ILE A 283 -0.72 1.63 -10.39
N ILE A 284 -0.05 2.32 -11.28
CA ILE A 284 0.38 3.70 -11.11
C ILE A 284 -0.54 4.55 -11.98
N VAL A 285 -1.33 5.43 -11.34
CA VAL A 285 -2.33 6.24 -12.04
C VAL A 285 -1.68 7.34 -12.89
N GLY A 286 -2.36 7.81 -13.96
CA GLY A 286 -1.79 8.69 -14.96
C GLY A 286 -1.46 10.11 -14.48
N ASN A 287 -1.93 10.51 -13.29
CA ASN A 287 -1.56 11.77 -12.63
C ASN A 287 -0.42 11.60 -11.61
N ALA A 288 0.23 10.45 -11.57
CA ALA A 288 1.30 10.20 -10.62
C ALA A 288 2.44 11.23 -10.72
N GLN A 289 3.07 11.50 -9.58
CA GLN A 289 4.18 12.42 -9.49
C GLN A 289 5.32 12.01 -10.42
N PRO A 290 6.00 12.97 -11.09
CA PRO A 290 7.06 12.67 -12.06
C PRO A 290 8.15 11.74 -11.51
N ALA A 291 8.56 11.93 -10.25
CA ALA A 291 9.59 11.10 -9.62
C ALA A 291 9.14 9.63 -9.47
N LEU A 292 7.87 9.38 -9.19
CA LEU A 292 7.31 8.02 -9.13
C LEU A 292 7.24 7.40 -10.54
N MET A 293 6.84 8.18 -11.55
CA MET A 293 6.82 7.72 -12.96
C MET A 293 8.20 7.37 -13.48
N ASP A 294 9.22 8.20 -13.17
CA ASP A 294 10.61 7.96 -13.54
C ASP A 294 11.12 6.67 -12.86
N TRP A 295 10.86 6.51 -11.56
CA TRP A 295 11.20 5.31 -10.81
C TRP A 295 10.53 4.06 -11.42
N ALA A 296 9.23 4.09 -11.67
CA ALA A 296 8.49 2.97 -12.21
C ALA A 296 8.95 2.56 -13.62
N THR A 297 9.28 3.55 -14.45
CA THR A 297 9.79 3.31 -15.80
C THR A 297 11.17 2.64 -15.78
N ALA A 298 11.98 2.92 -14.75
CA ALA A 298 13.30 2.34 -14.58
C ALA A 298 13.26 0.89 -14.01
N GLN A 299 12.11 0.42 -13.50
CA GLN A 299 11.99 -0.94 -12.98
C GLN A 299 11.93 -1.97 -14.12
N ASP A 300 12.56 -3.14 -13.91
CA ASP A 300 12.28 -4.33 -14.71
C ASP A 300 10.97 -4.94 -14.21
N ASN A 301 9.88 -4.68 -14.93
CA ASN A 301 8.52 -5.05 -14.54
C ASN A 301 8.11 -6.44 -15.07
N CYS A 302 9.08 -7.24 -15.53
CA CYS A 302 8.81 -8.54 -16.11
C CYS A 302 8.88 -9.65 -15.05
N ASP A 303 7.74 -10.28 -14.76
CA ASP A 303 7.65 -11.47 -13.88
C ASP A 303 8.16 -12.77 -14.58
N GLY A 304 8.74 -12.62 -15.76
CA GLY A 304 9.16 -13.70 -16.64
C GLY A 304 8.19 -13.96 -17.80
N PRO A 305 8.63 -14.61 -18.88
CA PRO A 305 7.79 -14.86 -20.04
C PRO A 305 6.68 -15.87 -19.73
N ASP A 306 5.46 -15.57 -20.21
CA ASP A 306 4.36 -16.53 -20.19
C ASP A 306 4.63 -17.73 -21.16
N ALA A 307 3.70 -18.69 -21.20
CA ALA A 307 3.84 -19.86 -22.09
C ALA A 307 3.90 -19.52 -23.59
N ALA A 308 3.62 -18.27 -23.97
CA ALA A 308 3.73 -17.74 -25.32
C ALA A 308 4.99 -16.86 -25.51
N GLY A 309 5.87 -16.77 -24.51
CA GLY A 309 7.09 -15.97 -24.54
C GLY A 309 6.87 -14.47 -24.33
N ARG A 310 5.68 -14.05 -23.81
CA ARG A 310 5.37 -12.67 -23.50
C ARG A 310 5.69 -12.37 -22.06
N CYS A 311 6.30 -11.22 -21.80
CA CYS A 311 6.53 -10.71 -20.47
C CYS A 311 5.22 -10.23 -19.83
N GLU A 312 4.77 -10.85 -18.76
CA GLU A 312 3.67 -10.36 -17.94
C GLU A 312 4.24 -9.33 -16.95
N ARG A 313 3.82 -8.07 -17.11
CA ARG A 313 4.31 -6.98 -16.27
C ARG A 313 3.55 -6.98 -14.95
N ARG A 314 4.28 -6.86 -13.84
CA ARG A 314 3.71 -6.70 -12.51
C ARG A 314 3.11 -5.30 -12.29
N MET A 315 3.75 -4.26 -12.86
CA MET A 315 3.27 -2.87 -12.78
C MET A 315 2.54 -2.47 -14.06
N TYR A 316 1.41 -1.80 -13.89
CA TYR A 316 0.66 -1.15 -14.95
C TYR A 316 0.77 0.37 -14.80
N LEU A 317 1.25 1.05 -15.83
CA LEU A 317 1.31 2.51 -15.90
C LEU A 317 0.05 2.98 -16.63
N ALA A 318 -0.93 3.44 -15.88
CA ALA A 318 -2.19 3.90 -16.44
C ALA A 318 -2.03 5.24 -17.17
N LYS A 319 -2.85 5.44 -18.21
CA LYS A 319 -2.95 6.72 -18.90
C LYS A 319 -4.00 7.61 -18.24
N ASP A 320 -5.07 6.98 -17.78
CA ASP A 320 -6.14 7.65 -17.09
C ASP A 320 -5.73 8.01 -15.66
N ARG A 321 -6.37 9.06 -15.13
CA ARG A 321 -6.04 9.66 -13.83
C ARG A 321 -6.91 9.07 -12.74
N GLU A 322 -6.40 9.13 -11.49
CA GLU A 322 -7.12 8.79 -10.28
C GLU A 322 -7.86 7.42 -10.41
N ALA A 323 -9.07 7.29 -9.87
CA ALA A 323 -9.85 6.06 -9.88
C ALA A 323 -10.08 5.48 -11.29
N LYS A 324 -10.09 6.32 -12.33
CA LYS A 324 -10.19 5.86 -13.71
C LYS A 324 -8.95 5.11 -14.17
N GLY A 325 -7.76 5.55 -13.71
CA GLY A 325 -6.51 4.83 -13.94
C GLY A 325 -6.49 3.46 -13.25
N ILE A 326 -7.15 3.33 -12.08
CA ILE A 326 -7.31 2.03 -11.43
C ILE A 326 -8.20 1.09 -12.25
N LEU A 327 -9.27 1.61 -12.85
CA LEU A 327 -10.17 0.83 -13.72
C LEU A 327 -9.52 0.42 -15.05
N GLU A 328 -8.57 1.21 -15.55
CA GLU A 328 -7.82 0.91 -16.77
C GLU A 328 -6.90 -0.31 -16.57
N GLY A 329 -6.25 -0.44 -15.43
CA GLY A 329 -5.25 -1.47 -15.10
C GLY A 329 -5.86 -2.73 -14.52
#